data_c14411c024feac4a5b82d04c3e3a7d29
#
_entry.id   c14411c024feac4a5b82d04c3e3a7d29
#
_cell.length_a   1.000
_cell.length_b   1.000
_cell.length_c   1.000
_cell.angle_alpha   90.00
_cell.angle_beta   90.00
_cell.angle_gamma   90.00
#
_symmetry.space_group_name_H-M   'P 1'
#
loop_
_entity.id
_entity.type
_entity.pdbx_description
1 polymer ?
#
loop_
_entity_poly.entity_id
_entity_poly.type
_entity_poly.pdbx_seq_one_letter_code
_entity_poly.pdbx_strand_id
1 'polypeptide(L)'
;ENDTEFIIRKDLFFNTNLKYSLADNLDDLYIPPVDVFPAQVRSDVKQYLKNVKDGGVLIGRAQLDYHLTPAKNHHIMMSAGIFEDMFSGYGGEYLYFTPNTNYSFGVDVFKVFKRDYDWRFGLLDYENTMATLNFNYRNYGTIPFDMRISAGEYLAGDVGFTLEFSRTFYNGVYFGAFATFTDVTTEQFGEGSFDKGIFFNIPIVGNLVNYTW
;
A
#
# COMPACT_ATOMS: atom_id res chain seq x y z
N GLU A 1 4.68 -14.93 -7.17
CA GLU A 1 3.91 -14.23 -6.16
C GLU A 1 2.50 -14.84 -6.08
N ASN A 2 2.02 -15.08 -4.87
CA ASN A 2 0.71 -15.66 -4.62
C ASN A 2 0.00 -14.86 -3.53
N ASP A 3 -1.09 -14.19 -3.93
CA ASP A 3 -1.99 -13.49 -3.02
C ASP A 3 -3.16 -14.43 -2.67
N THR A 4 -3.41 -14.60 -1.39
CA THR A 4 -4.49 -15.46 -0.90
C THR A 4 -5.21 -14.79 0.27
N GLU A 5 -6.53 -14.78 0.20
CA GLU A 5 -7.40 -14.35 1.29
C GLU A 5 -8.12 -15.57 1.89
N PHE A 6 -8.02 -15.72 3.19
CA PHE A 6 -8.76 -16.72 3.96
C PHE A 6 -9.87 -16.04 4.76
N ILE A 7 -11.10 -16.41 4.50
CA ILE A 7 -12.26 -15.95 5.26
C ILE A 7 -12.38 -16.83 6.51
N ILE A 8 -11.92 -16.32 7.66
CA ILE A 8 -12.01 -17.03 8.95
C ILE A 8 -13.43 -16.93 9.47
N ARG A 9 -14.03 -15.76 9.34
CA ARG A 9 -15.40 -15.45 9.74
C ARG A 9 -15.90 -14.31 8.84
N LYS A 10 -17.21 -14.05 8.79
CA LYS A 10 -17.82 -13.01 7.94
C LYS A 10 -17.21 -11.60 8.08
N ASP A 11 -16.56 -11.33 9.19
CA ASP A 11 -15.99 -10.04 9.57
C ASP A 11 -14.47 -10.13 9.88
N LEU A 12 -13.87 -11.32 9.73
CA LEU A 12 -12.47 -11.58 10.03
C LEU A 12 -11.79 -12.30 8.87
N PHE A 13 -10.76 -11.69 8.32
CA PHE A 13 -10.02 -12.14 7.15
C PHE A 13 -8.54 -12.28 7.47
N PHE A 14 -7.89 -13.26 6.86
CA PHE A 14 -6.44 -13.39 6.91
C PHE A 14 -5.89 -13.31 5.49
N ASN A 15 -5.14 -12.26 5.22
CA ASN A 15 -4.55 -11.95 3.93
C ASN A 15 -3.08 -12.31 3.90
N THR A 16 -2.65 -13.07 2.90
CA THR A 16 -1.24 -13.45 2.71
C THR A 16 -0.77 -13.13 1.31
N ASN A 17 0.48 -12.68 1.21
CA ASN A 17 1.23 -12.61 -0.02
C ASN A 17 2.54 -13.36 0.17
N LEU A 18 2.71 -14.45 -0.58
CA LEU A 18 3.93 -15.24 -0.57
C LEU A 18 4.65 -15.06 -1.91
N LYS A 19 5.92 -14.77 -1.83
CA LYS A 19 6.80 -14.61 -2.99
C LYS A 19 7.80 -15.76 -3.02
N TYR A 20 8.11 -16.23 -4.20
CA TYR A 20 9.09 -17.27 -4.43
C TYR A 20 9.99 -16.88 -5.60
N SER A 21 11.31 -16.82 -5.38
CA SER A 21 12.27 -16.59 -6.44
C SER A 21 12.57 -17.91 -7.15
N LEU A 22 12.29 -17.95 -8.45
CA LEU A 22 12.61 -19.08 -9.31
C LEU A 22 13.99 -18.93 -9.93
N ALA A 23 14.29 -17.72 -10.39
CA ALA A 23 15.58 -17.33 -10.96
C ALA A 23 15.66 -15.80 -10.90
N ASP A 24 16.76 -15.28 -10.43
CA ASP A 24 17.02 -13.85 -10.37
C ASP A 24 18.51 -13.54 -10.61
N ASN A 25 18.82 -12.27 -10.68
CA ASN A 25 20.19 -11.72 -10.78
C ASN A 25 20.42 -10.70 -9.67
N LEU A 26 19.77 -10.86 -8.54
CA LEU A 26 19.79 -9.90 -7.43
C LEU A 26 21.15 -9.84 -6.74
N ASP A 27 21.98 -10.86 -6.91
CA ASP A 27 23.36 -10.88 -6.42
C ASP A 27 24.24 -9.79 -7.08
N ASP A 28 23.88 -9.38 -8.31
CA ASP A 28 24.58 -8.33 -9.05
C ASP A 28 24.16 -6.91 -8.62
N LEU A 29 23.19 -6.78 -7.72
CA LEU A 29 22.74 -5.48 -7.22
C LEU A 29 23.85 -4.77 -6.46
N TYR A 30 24.22 -3.60 -6.95
CA TYR A 30 25.09 -2.70 -6.20
C TYR A 30 24.35 -2.14 -5.00
N ILE A 31 24.84 -2.43 -3.80
CA ILE A 31 24.40 -1.78 -2.58
C ILE A 31 25.32 -0.59 -2.33
N PRO A 32 24.81 0.66 -2.34
CA PRO A 32 25.61 1.81 -1.97
C PRO A 32 26.12 1.66 -0.52
N PRO A 33 27.23 2.29 -0.16
CA PRO A 33 27.66 2.38 1.23
C PRO A 33 26.52 2.89 2.11
N VAL A 34 26.52 2.49 3.38
CA VAL A 34 25.51 2.91 4.38
C VAL A 34 25.27 4.41 4.25
N ASP A 35 24.05 4.76 4.01
CA ASP A 35 23.64 6.02 3.46
C ASP A 35 23.82 7.17 4.45
N VAL A 36 24.02 8.35 3.92
CA VAL A 36 24.01 9.62 4.64
C VAL A 36 22.62 9.91 5.18
N PHE A 37 21.56 9.30 4.59
CA PHE A 37 20.18 9.47 5.01
C PHE A 37 19.67 8.22 5.73
N PRO A 38 18.91 8.39 6.83
CA PRO A 38 18.28 7.26 7.51
C PRO A 38 17.44 6.41 6.56
N ALA A 39 17.59 5.10 6.61
CA ALA A 39 16.80 4.15 5.83
C ALA A 39 15.37 4.06 6.40
N GLN A 40 14.61 5.12 6.30
CA GLN A 40 13.26 5.22 6.85
C GLN A 40 12.25 4.45 5.99
N VAL A 41 12.18 4.80 4.70
CA VAL A 41 11.24 4.17 3.76
C VAL A 41 11.96 3.91 2.45
N ARG A 42 11.96 2.65 2.00
CA ARG A 42 12.43 2.20 0.67
C ARG A 42 13.86 2.55 0.25
N SER A 43 14.58 3.38 1.00
CA SER A 43 15.98 3.71 0.69
C SER A 43 16.90 2.47 0.75
N ASP A 44 16.52 1.47 1.52
CA ASP A 44 17.23 0.22 1.72
C ASP A 44 16.55 -1.00 1.03
N VAL A 45 15.66 -0.78 0.07
CA VAL A 45 14.97 -1.85 -0.68
C VAL A 45 15.94 -2.85 -1.30
N LYS A 46 17.13 -2.40 -1.72
CA LYS A 46 18.17 -3.28 -2.27
C LYS A 46 18.70 -4.30 -1.28
N GLN A 47 18.72 -3.98 0.02
CA GLN A 47 19.14 -4.91 1.08
C GLN A 47 18.12 -6.02 1.25
N TYR A 48 16.83 -5.72 1.17
CA TYR A 48 15.76 -6.73 1.13
C TYR A 48 15.89 -7.62 -0.10
N LEU A 49 16.09 -7.03 -1.28
CA LEU A 49 16.23 -7.76 -2.54
C LEU A 49 17.46 -8.69 -2.53
N LYS A 50 18.59 -8.23 -1.99
CA LYS A 50 19.81 -9.03 -1.92
C LYS A 50 19.71 -10.23 -0.98
N ASN A 51 18.81 -10.20 -0.01
CA ASN A 51 18.52 -11.32 0.88
C ASN A 51 17.52 -12.32 0.30
N VAL A 52 17.00 -12.06 -0.90
CA VAL A 52 16.23 -13.04 -1.66
C VAL A 52 17.21 -14.11 -2.13
N LYS A 53 17.11 -15.32 -1.57
CA LYS A 53 17.94 -16.46 -1.97
C LYS A 53 17.15 -17.35 -2.91
N ASP A 54 17.85 -17.97 -3.85
CA ASP A 54 17.27 -18.96 -4.75
C ASP A 54 16.50 -20.03 -3.97
N GLY A 55 15.24 -20.23 -4.34
CA GLY A 55 14.37 -21.21 -3.72
C GLY A 55 13.81 -20.82 -2.36
N GLY A 56 14.01 -19.58 -1.91
CA GLY A 56 13.44 -19.07 -0.66
C GLY A 56 11.97 -18.66 -0.80
N VAL A 57 11.18 -18.92 0.22
CA VAL A 57 9.83 -18.36 0.36
C VAL A 57 9.93 -17.06 1.16
N LEU A 58 9.41 -15.99 0.60
CA LEU A 58 9.39 -14.66 1.18
C LEU A 58 7.96 -14.32 1.59
N ILE A 59 7.79 -13.77 2.79
CA ILE A 59 6.49 -13.33 3.29
C ILE A 59 6.34 -11.84 2.95
N GLY A 60 5.63 -11.55 1.85
CA GLY A 60 5.31 -10.17 1.47
C GLY A 60 4.19 -9.58 2.31
N ARG A 61 3.18 -10.39 2.67
CA ARG A 61 2.08 -10.00 3.57
C ARG A 61 1.64 -11.20 4.40
N ALA A 62 1.28 -10.94 5.65
CA ALA A 62 0.59 -11.87 6.53
C ALA A 62 -0.20 -11.03 7.55
N GLN A 63 -1.42 -10.68 7.21
CA GLN A 63 -2.23 -9.64 7.85
C GLN A 63 -3.59 -10.19 8.24
N LEU A 64 -4.00 -9.90 9.46
CA LEU A 64 -5.34 -10.19 9.97
C LEU A 64 -6.16 -8.90 9.94
N ASP A 65 -7.34 -8.93 9.30
CA ASP A 65 -8.24 -7.80 9.17
C ASP A 65 -9.59 -8.12 9.80
N TYR A 66 -10.04 -7.23 10.67
CA TYR A 66 -11.34 -7.32 11.32
C TYR A 66 -12.21 -6.12 10.93
N HIS A 67 -13.35 -6.39 10.30
CA HIS A 67 -14.27 -5.39 9.80
C HIS A 67 -15.48 -5.23 10.70
N LEU A 68 -15.86 -3.98 10.99
CA LEU A 68 -17.02 -3.61 11.79
C LEU A 68 -17.86 -2.58 11.04
N THR A 69 -19.17 -2.69 11.21
CA THR A 69 -20.14 -1.67 10.80
C THR A 69 -20.97 -1.28 12.02
N PRO A 70 -20.43 -0.42 12.91
CA PRO A 70 -21.08 -0.11 14.21
C PRO A 70 -22.37 0.67 14.06
N ALA A 71 -22.54 1.37 12.96
CA ALA A 71 -23.74 2.11 12.61
C ALA A 71 -23.88 2.22 11.09
N LYS A 72 -25.06 2.64 10.63
CA LYS A 72 -25.30 2.89 9.21
C LYS A 72 -24.28 3.91 8.67
N ASN A 73 -23.64 3.60 7.54
CA ASN A 73 -22.64 4.42 6.86
C ASN A 73 -21.30 4.57 7.60
N HIS A 74 -21.10 3.89 8.71
CA HIS A 74 -19.85 3.91 9.48
C HIS A 74 -19.18 2.56 9.39
N HIS A 75 -17.96 2.53 8.87
CA HIS A 75 -17.17 1.32 8.67
C HIS A 75 -15.83 1.47 9.36
N ILE A 76 -15.40 0.42 10.05
CA ILE A 76 -14.11 0.36 10.73
C ILE A 76 -13.42 -0.92 10.28
N MET A 77 -12.15 -0.82 9.96
CA MET A 77 -11.26 -1.96 9.80
C MET A 77 -10.15 -1.86 10.84
N MET A 78 -9.85 -2.96 11.50
CA MET A 78 -8.68 -3.08 12.37
C MET A 78 -7.76 -4.15 11.78
N SER A 79 -6.48 -3.82 11.68
CA SER A 79 -5.48 -4.68 11.04
C SER A 79 -4.27 -4.88 11.93
N ALA A 80 -3.69 -6.09 11.89
CA ALA A 80 -2.44 -6.40 12.55
C ALA A 80 -1.67 -7.49 11.81
N GLY A 81 -0.34 -7.36 11.76
CA GLY A 81 0.54 -8.34 11.14
C GLY A 81 1.58 -7.73 10.23
N ILE A 82 2.00 -8.48 9.23
CA ILE A 82 2.90 -8.04 8.18
C ILE A 82 2.07 -7.40 7.07
N PHE A 83 2.22 -6.09 6.88
CA PHE A 83 1.46 -5.31 5.92
C PHE A 83 2.07 -5.33 4.52
N GLU A 84 3.40 -5.25 4.47
CA GLU A 84 4.16 -5.27 3.23
C GLU A 84 5.58 -5.85 3.46
N ASP A 85 6.37 -5.85 2.40
CA ASP A 85 7.73 -6.40 2.39
C ASP A 85 8.61 -5.82 3.51
N MET A 86 8.50 -4.52 3.79
CA MET A 86 9.38 -3.80 4.71
C MET A 86 8.73 -3.41 6.03
N PHE A 87 7.41 -3.50 6.17
CA PHE A 87 6.71 -3.06 7.36
C PHE A 87 5.69 -4.06 7.89
N SER A 88 5.68 -4.19 9.19
CA SER A 88 4.65 -4.85 9.99
C SER A 88 4.05 -3.85 10.97
N GLY A 89 2.93 -4.20 11.60
CA GLY A 89 2.32 -3.29 12.55
C GLY A 89 0.92 -3.67 12.95
N TYR A 90 0.23 -2.69 13.50
CA TYR A 90 -1.19 -2.75 13.81
C TYR A 90 -1.81 -1.36 13.72
N GLY A 91 -3.10 -1.33 13.49
CA GLY A 91 -3.83 -0.06 13.39
C GLY A 91 -5.25 -0.25 12.93
N GLY A 92 -5.82 0.80 12.38
CA GLY A 92 -7.17 0.74 11.85
C GLY A 92 -7.52 1.92 10.97
N GLU A 93 -8.58 1.69 10.25
CA GLU A 93 -9.18 2.64 9.32
C GLU A 93 -10.64 2.87 9.72
N TYR A 94 -11.07 4.09 9.64
CA TYR A 94 -12.46 4.48 9.74
C TYR A 94 -12.93 5.11 8.44
N LEU A 95 -14.06 4.68 7.94
CA LEU A 95 -14.70 5.22 6.74
C LEU A 95 -16.13 5.63 7.03
N TYR A 96 -16.46 6.87 6.73
CA TYR A 96 -17.83 7.34 6.59
C TYR A 96 -18.20 7.38 5.11
N PHE A 97 -19.15 6.55 4.72
CA PHE A 97 -19.64 6.44 3.36
C PHE A 97 -21.15 6.35 3.33
N THR A 98 -21.80 7.26 2.62
CA THR A 98 -23.25 7.26 2.41
C THR A 98 -23.55 6.85 0.98
N PRO A 99 -24.30 5.77 0.73
CA PRO A 99 -24.79 5.44 -0.61
C PRO A 99 -25.54 6.62 -1.24
N ASN A 100 -25.34 6.84 -2.54
CA ASN A 100 -25.90 7.94 -3.33
C ASN A 100 -25.29 9.33 -3.04
N THR A 101 -24.19 9.42 -2.32
CA THR A 101 -23.38 10.62 -2.28
C THR A 101 -22.15 10.48 -3.16
N ASN A 102 -21.61 11.61 -3.56
CA ASN A 102 -20.41 11.66 -4.39
C ASN A 102 -19.11 11.69 -3.56
N TYR A 103 -19.19 11.64 -2.24
CA TYR A 103 -18.04 11.81 -1.37
C TYR A 103 -18.06 10.82 -0.19
N SER A 104 -16.87 10.54 0.31
CA SER A 104 -16.65 9.82 1.56
C SER A 104 -15.47 10.41 2.32
N PHE A 105 -15.41 10.16 3.61
CA PHE A 105 -14.34 10.59 4.50
C PHE A 105 -13.75 9.39 5.22
N GLY A 106 -12.43 9.39 5.37
CA GLY A 106 -11.71 8.34 6.07
C GLY A 106 -10.67 8.89 7.03
N VAL A 107 -10.31 8.08 8.00
CA VAL A 107 -9.18 8.31 8.91
C VAL A 107 -8.44 6.99 9.06
N ASP A 108 -7.15 7.02 8.85
CA ASP A 108 -6.27 5.86 9.02
C ASP A 108 -5.27 6.16 10.12
N VAL A 109 -5.06 5.22 11.04
CA VAL A 109 -4.06 5.31 12.10
C VAL A 109 -3.37 3.97 12.26
N PHE A 110 -2.05 3.94 12.02
CA PHE A 110 -1.25 2.72 12.09
C PHE A 110 0.05 2.96 12.84
N LYS A 111 0.36 2.09 13.79
CA LYS A 111 1.69 1.94 14.35
C LYS A 111 2.42 0.91 13.51
N VAL A 112 3.54 1.31 12.91
CA VAL A 112 4.34 0.48 12.00
C VAL A 112 5.75 0.29 12.55
N PHE A 113 6.31 -0.88 12.25
CA PHE A 113 7.65 -1.31 12.63
C PHE A 113 8.37 -1.80 11.39
N LYS A 114 9.59 -1.36 11.19
CA LYS A 114 10.40 -1.81 10.06
C LYS A 114 10.85 -3.26 10.29
N ARG A 115 10.65 -4.11 9.29
CA ARG A 115 11.03 -5.51 9.31
C ARG A 115 12.53 -5.66 9.04
N ASP A 116 13.10 -6.72 9.59
CA ASP A 116 14.45 -7.14 9.23
C ASP A 116 14.53 -7.60 7.77
N TYR A 117 15.72 -7.51 7.20
CA TYR A 117 16.01 -7.88 5.81
C TYR A 117 15.90 -9.38 5.53
N ASP A 118 15.66 -10.21 6.54
CA ASP A 118 15.53 -11.66 6.40
C ASP A 118 14.15 -12.13 5.89
N TRP A 119 13.23 -11.20 5.63
CA TRP A 119 11.84 -11.45 5.18
C TRP A 119 11.00 -12.31 6.13
N ARG A 120 11.39 -12.41 7.39
CA ARG A 120 10.68 -13.17 8.43
C ARG A 120 9.98 -12.24 9.42
N PHE A 121 10.08 -12.55 10.70
CA PHE A 121 9.39 -11.84 11.77
C PHE A 121 10.30 -10.88 12.54
N GLY A 122 11.59 -10.79 12.17
CA GLY A 122 12.54 -9.86 12.77
C GLY A 122 12.15 -8.41 12.51
N LEU A 123 12.49 -7.53 13.47
CA LEU A 123 12.23 -6.09 13.40
C LEU A 123 13.55 -5.32 13.55
N LEU A 124 13.65 -4.20 12.85
CA LEU A 124 14.68 -3.18 13.01
C LEU A 124 14.21 -2.08 13.97
N ASP A 125 15.11 -1.19 14.35
CA ASP A 125 14.82 -0.15 15.36
C ASP A 125 13.86 0.95 14.87
N TYR A 126 13.59 1.04 13.57
CA TYR A 126 12.69 2.07 13.05
C TYR A 126 11.23 1.72 13.31
N GLU A 127 10.52 2.65 13.94
CA GLU A 127 9.08 2.61 14.12
C GLU A 127 8.44 3.98 13.89
N ASN A 128 7.21 4.00 13.44
CA ASN A 128 6.45 5.23 13.28
C ASN A 128 4.96 5.02 13.58
N THR A 129 4.26 6.12 13.86
CA THR A 129 2.79 6.15 13.96
C THR A 129 2.25 7.05 12.87
N MET A 130 1.88 6.47 11.75
CA MET A 130 1.24 7.21 10.66
C MET A 130 -0.24 7.47 10.97
N ALA A 131 -0.71 8.66 10.59
CA ALA A 131 -2.10 9.05 10.71
C ALA A 131 -2.51 9.96 9.55
N THR A 132 -3.52 9.55 8.77
CA THR A 132 -3.98 10.30 7.61
C THR A 132 -5.49 10.54 7.65
N LEU A 133 -5.90 11.71 7.16
CA LEU A 133 -7.28 12.06 6.86
C LEU A 133 -7.49 11.92 5.36
N ASN A 134 -8.56 11.24 4.97
CA ASN A 134 -8.86 10.97 3.58
C ASN A 134 -10.20 11.58 3.19
N PHE A 135 -10.23 12.28 2.07
CA PHE A 135 -11.41 12.73 1.39
C PHE A 135 -11.47 12.13 0.00
N ASN A 136 -12.55 11.45 -0.34
CA ASN A 136 -12.76 10.88 -1.65
C ASN A 136 -13.99 11.52 -2.29
N TYR A 137 -13.88 11.86 -3.57
CA TYR A 137 -14.96 12.40 -4.39
C TYR A 137 -15.05 11.63 -5.70
N ARG A 138 -16.26 11.21 -6.06
CA ARG A 138 -16.55 10.56 -7.33
C ARG A 138 -17.50 11.40 -8.17
N ASN A 139 -17.06 11.80 -9.35
CA ASN A 139 -17.92 12.47 -10.32
C ASN A 139 -18.61 11.43 -11.21
N TYR A 140 -19.94 11.46 -11.22
CA TYR A 140 -20.78 10.61 -12.09
C TYR A 140 -21.26 11.33 -13.35
N GLY A 141 -20.78 12.53 -13.65
CA GLY A 141 -21.16 13.34 -14.80
C GLY A 141 -20.72 12.76 -16.15
N THR A 142 -20.79 13.57 -17.20
CA THR A 142 -20.43 13.19 -18.57
C THR A 142 -19.02 12.61 -18.69
N ILE A 143 -18.09 13.11 -17.87
CA ILE A 143 -16.73 12.58 -17.74
C ILE A 143 -16.57 12.07 -16.31
N PRO A 144 -16.81 10.78 -16.05
CA PRO A 144 -16.66 10.22 -14.72
C PRO A 144 -15.17 10.20 -14.33
N PHE A 145 -14.89 10.59 -13.08
CA PHE A 145 -13.56 10.50 -12.48
C PHE A 145 -13.67 10.36 -10.97
N ASP A 146 -12.62 9.84 -10.36
CA ASP A 146 -12.41 9.78 -8.94
C ASP A 146 -11.29 10.73 -8.54
N MET A 147 -11.44 11.40 -7.40
CA MET A 147 -10.43 12.23 -6.76
C MET A 147 -10.27 11.77 -5.32
N ARG A 148 -9.03 11.61 -4.88
CA ARG A 148 -8.69 11.36 -3.48
C ARG A 148 -7.71 12.43 -3.01
N ILE A 149 -7.95 12.94 -1.82
CA ILE A 149 -7.04 13.82 -1.08
C ILE A 149 -6.75 13.14 0.25
N SER A 150 -5.48 12.89 0.53
CA SER A 150 -5.01 12.36 1.80
C SER A 150 -4.05 13.36 2.43
N ALA A 151 -4.18 13.62 3.73
CA ALA A 151 -3.29 14.54 4.44
C ALA A 151 -2.99 14.02 5.83
N GLY A 152 -1.73 14.11 6.25
CA GLY A 152 -1.30 13.65 7.56
C GLY A 152 0.17 13.27 7.62
N GLU A 153 0.51 12.41 8.56
CA GLU A 153 1.83 11.84 8.74
C GLU A 153 1.94 10.52 8.00
N TYR A 154 2.96 10.40 7.17
CA TYR A 154 3.22 9.24 6.33
C TYR A 154 4.25 8.28 6.95
N LEU A 155 4.59 7.25 6.22
CA LEU A 155 5.38 6.11 6.67
C LEU A 155 6.83 6.47 7.07
N ALA A 156 7.40 7.51 6.47
CA ALA A 156 8.73 8.04 6.83
C ALA A 156 8.73 9.00 8.04
N GLY A 157 7.58 9.22 8.67
CA GLY A 157 7.40 10.25 9.69
C GLY A 157 7.29 11.66 9.13
N ASP A 158 7.16 11.76 7.82
CA ASP A 158 6.98 13.01 7.08
C ASP A 158 5.51 13.45 7.07
N VAL A 159 5.29 14.75 7.11
CA VAL A 159 3.95 15.34 7.14
C VAL A 159 3.65 16.03 5.82
N GLY A 160 2.48 15.77 5.27
CA GLY A 160 2.12 16.35 3.98
C GLY A 160 0.75 15.96 3.48
N PHE A 161 0.59 16.03 2.16
CA PHE A 161 -0.66 15.63 1.50
C PHE A 161 -0.40 14.97 0.15
N THR A 162 -1.33 14.10 -0.25
CA THR A 162 -1.38 13.43 -1.55
C THR A 162 -2.65 13.83 -2.27
N LEU A 163 -2.52 14.15 -3.55
CA LEU A 163 -3.61 14.32 -4.50
C LEU A 163 -3.57 13.15 -5.48
N GLU A 164 -4.70 12.51 -5.67
CA GLU A 164 -4.87 11.45 -6.65
C GLU A 164 -6.09 11.74 -7.51
N PHE A 165 -5.93 11.56 -8.82
CA PHE A 165 -7.03 11.57 -9.79
C PHE A 165 -6.99 10.28 -10.59
N SER A 166 -8.16 9.66 -10.76
CA SER A 166 -8.27 8.42 -11.51
C SER A 166 -9.59 8.32 -12.27
N ARG A 167 -9.62 7.42 -13.25
CA ARG A 167 -10.79 7.16 -14.06
C ARG A 167 -10.86 5.69 -14.45
N THR A 168 -12.05 5.13 -14.29
CA THR A 168 -12.39 3.82 -14.87
C THR A 168 -13.17 4.03 -16.16
N PHE A 169 -12.70 3.42 -17.23
CA PHE A 169 -13.35 3.44 -18.54
C PHE A 169 -14.32 2.27 -18.68
N TYR A 170 -15.27 2.36 -19.63
CA TYR A 170 -16.29 1.33 -19.87
C TYR A 170 -15.72 -0.05 -20.21
N ASN A 171 -14.53 -0.10 -20.79
CA ASN A 171 -13.83 -1.34 -21.11
C ASN A 171 -13.07 -1.94 -19.89
N GLY A 172 -13.25 -1.36 -18.70
CA GLY A 172 -12.59 -1.79 -17.48
C GLY A 172 -11.15 -1.27 -17.29
N VAL A 173 -10.61 -0.53 -18.26
CA VAL A 173 -9.31 0.12 -18.09
C VAL A 173 -9.44 1.15 -16.96
N TYR A 174 -8.55 1.07 -15.99
CA TYR A 174 -8.40 2.03 -14.91
C TYR A 174 -7.07 2.76 -15.06
N PHE A 175 -7.11 4.07 -15.03
CA PHE A 175 -5.93 4.94 -15.17
C PHE A 175 -5.99 6.07 -14.14
N GLY A 176 -4.85 6.41 -13.58
CA GLY A 176 -4.75 7.53 -12.66
C GLY A 176 -3.33 8.08 -12.54
N ALA A 177 -3.25 9.19 -11.81
CA ALA A 177 -2.01 9.86 -11.47
C ALA A 177 -2.11 10.39 -10.03
N PHE A 178 -0.97 10.44 -9.35
CA PHE A 178 -0.88 11.03 -8.02
C PHE A 178 0.33 11.95 -7.89
N ALA A 179 0.26 12.84 -6.90
CA ALA A 179 1.38 13.66 -6.45
C ALA A 179 1.30 13.80 -4.93
N THR A 180 2.42 13.54 -4.25
CA THR A 180 2.56 13.64 -2.79
C THR A 180 3.57 14.72 -2.47
N PHE A 181 3.17 15.66 -1.62
CA PHE A 181 3.99 16.78 -1.15
C PHE A 181 4.14 16.66 0.36
N THR A 182 5.37 16.52 0.83
CA THR A 182 5.68 16.41 2.26
C THR A 182 6.78 17.38 2.64
N ASP A 183 7.08 17.48 3.92
CA ASP A 183 8.15 18.29 4.48
C ASP A 183 9.56 17.68 4.29
N VAL A 184 9.65 16.48 3.66
CA VAL A 184 10.94 15.89 3.26
C VAL A 184 11.63 16.74 2.21
N THR A 185 12.90 17.08 2.44
CA THR A 185 13.68 17.87 1.47
C THR A 185 14.02 17.07 0.22
N THR A 186 14.25 17.77 -0.90
CA THR A 186 14.68 17.15 -2.16
C THR A 186 15.94 16.27 -1.99
N GLU A 187 16.84 16.69 -1.13
CA GLU A 187 18.08 15.97 -0.83
C GLU A 187 17.81 14.65 -0.08
N GLN A 188 16.87 14.67 0.87
CA GLN A 188 16.45 13.48 1.62
C GLN A 188 15.65 12.51 0.76
N PHE A 189 14.83 13.03 -0.14
CA PHE A 189 14.01 12.22 -1.04
C PHE A 189 14.86 11.54 -2.15
N GLY A 190 15.89 12.24 -2.63
CA GLY A 190 16.87 11.69 -3.57
C GLY A 190 16.44 11.66 -5.05
N GLU A 191 15.17 11.87 -5.37
CA GLU A 191 14.61 11.72 -6.73
C GLU A 191 13.77 12.94 -7.19
N GLY A 192 14.10 14.14 -6.78
CA GLY A 192 13.37 15.35 -7.16
C GLY A 192 12.65 16.00 -5.97
N SER A 193 11.72 16.91 -6.25
CA SER A 193 11.13 17.77 -5.20
C SER A 193 9.88 17.20 -4.52
N PHE A 194 9.28 16.14 -5.08
CA PHE A 194 8.08 15.49 -4.54
C PHE A 194 7.83 14.14 -5.23
N ASP A 195 7.14 13.24 -4.54
CA ASP A 195 6.73 11.96 -5.10
C ASP A 195 5.55 12.13 -6.07
N LYS A 196 5.61 11.45 -7.19
CA LYS A 196 4.57 11.48 -8.23
C LYS A 196 4.59 10.22 -9.07
N GLY A 197 3.44 9.83 -9.55
CA GLY A 197 3.35 8.67 -10.42
C GLY A 197 2.09 8.64 -11.25
N ILE A 198 2.12 7.75 -12.23
CA ILE A 198 0.95 7.31 -12.97
C ILE A 198 0.75 5.82 -12.74
N PHE A 199 -0.48 5.38 -12.73
CA PHE A 199 -0.82 3.97 -12.61
C PHE A 199 -1.94 3.62 -13.58
N PHE A 200 -1.94 2.38 -14.03
CA PHE A 200 -2.99 1.88 -14.90
C PHE A 200 -3.20 0.38 -14.67
N ASN A 201 -4.44 -0.05 -14.89
CA ASN A 201 -4.80 -1.45 -14.93
C ASN A 201 -5.59 -1.69 -16.22
N ILE A 202 -5.14 -2.65 -17.00
CA ILE A 202 -5.79 -3.04 -18.26
C ILE A 202 -6.30 -4.46 -18.09
N PRO A 203 -7.63 -4.69 -18.02
CA PRO A 203 -8.17 -6.02 -17.93
C PRO A 203 -7.89 -6.76 -19.24
N ILE A 204 -7.12 -7.82 -19.20
CA ILE A 204 -6.87 -8.69 -20.35
C ILE A 204 -8.07 -9.64 -20.47
N VAL A 205 -9.09 -9.21 -21.20
CA VAL A 205 -10.23 -10.06 -21.55
C VAL A 205 -9.92 -10.67 -22.92
N GLY A 206 -9.28 -11.83 -22.92
CA GLY A 206 -8.96 -12.54 -24.16
C GLY A 206 -9.87 -13.75 -24.37
N ASN A 207 -10.18 -14.06 -25.65
CA ASN A 207 -10.85 -15.30 -26.04
C ASN A 207 -10.05 -16.59 -25.75
N LEU A 208 -8.91 -16.47 -25.09
CA LEU A 208 -8.04 -17.59 -24.74
C LEU A 208 -8.45 -18.34 -23.46
N VAL A 209 -9.38 -17.79 -22.69
CA VAL A 209 -9.90 -18.43 -21.49
C VAL A 209 -11.41 -18.37 -21.53
N ASN A 210 -12.02 -19.42 -22.05
CA ASN A 210 -13.46 -19.67 -21.91
C ASN A 210 -13.70 -20.21 -20.50
N TYR A 211 -14.10 -19.37 -19.56
CA TYR A 211 -14.71 -19.82 -18.32
C TYR A 211 -16.16 -20.20 -18.63
N THR A 212 -16.42 -21.48 -18.79
CA THR A 212 -17.78 -22.01 -18.65
C THR A 212 -18.02 -22.30 -17.17
N TRP A 213 -18.96 -21.58 -16.59
CA TRP A 213 -19.53 -21.83 -15.26
C TRP A 213 -20.62 -22.88 -15.37
#